data_c8e28fc2ad97b39c8309bdea7ece045d
#
_entry.id   c8e28fc2ad97b39c8309bdea7ece045d
#
_cell.length_a   1.000
_cell.length_b   1.000
_cell.length_c   1.000
_cell.angle_alpha   90.00
_cell.angle_beta   90.00
_cell.angle_gamma   90.00
#
_symmetry.space_group_name_H-M   'P 1'
#
loop_
_entity.id
_entity.type
_entity.pdbx_description
1 polymer ?
#
loop_
_entity_poly.entity_id
_entity_poly.type
_entity_poly.pdbx_seq_one_letter_code
_entity_poly.pdbx_strand_id
1 'polypeptide(L)'
;MTEMYRIAVCDDEKNVRDEIRDLILEWNSEIEIKVFSSGEDLLENYLSYDAVFLDIDMQGMNGIDTGKSIRLIDRDVKIVYVTAYRDYVAGAFGVHAFQYLLKPVNKKEITNVLEEIFRYTQSSDKIVILDFHTAEGIICLPVESIYFFEYENRKIRIVTDKEEYYMVERIGNVAKRMENFGFSMPHQSFSVNMLHVKNVKGQHIYLDNGMEIPLSQKKQKIWKQELTAWLSARLERRGG
;
A
#
# COMPACT_ATOMS: atom_id res chain seq x y z
N MET A 1 5.31 -17.52 9.01
CA MET A 1 5.69 -16.63 10.12
C MET A 1 4.74 -15.47 10.05
N THR A 2 3.83 -15.36 11.01
CA THR A 2 2.92 -14.21 11.15
C THR A 2 3.77 -12.96 11.29
N GLU A 3 3.64 -11.99 10.39
CA GLU A 3 4.27 -10.69 10.56
C GLU A 3 3.72 -10.06 11.84
N MET A 4 4.58 -9.88 12.82
CA MET A 4 4.21 -9.27 14.09
C MET A 4 4.21 -7.75 13.89
N TYR A 5 3.04 -7.15 13.95
CA TYR A 5 2.88 -5.71 13.80
C TYR A 5 3.49 -4.93 14.95
N ARG A 6 4.10 -3.80 14.64
CA ARG A 6 4.73 -2.92 15.64
C ARG A 6 4.12 -1.55 15.61
N ILE A 7 3.67 -1.07 16.75
CA ILE A 7 3.09 0.27 16.90
C ILE A 7 3.87 1.04 17.97
N ALA A 8 4.21 2.29 17.66
CA ALA A 8 4.72 3.24 18.65
C ALA A 8 3.59 4.15 19.15
N VAL A 9 3.58 4.46 20.44
CA VAL A 9 2.70 5.47 21.06
C VAL A 9 3.59 6.49 21.76
N CYS A 10 3.53 7.74 21.33
CA CYS A 10 4.34 8.84 21.85
C CYS A 10 3.47 10.00 22.32
N ASP A 11 3.50 10.29 23.62
CA ASP A 11 2.72 11.33 24.27
C ASP A 11 3.41 11.64 25.61
N ASP A 12 3.49 12.88 26.09
CA ASP A 12 4.12 13.19 27.37
C ASP A 12 3.21 12.85 28.57
N GLU A 13 1.90 12.72 28.34
CA GLU A 13 0.93 12.30 29.35
C GLU A 13 0.85 10.77 29.46
N LYS A 14 1.34 10.22 30.59
CA LYS A 14 1.32 8.77 30.84
C LYS A 14 -0.07 8.13 30.70
N ASN A 15 -1.10 8.79 31.21
CA ASN A 15 -2.48 8.25 31.18
C ASN A 15 -2.98 8.08 29.74
N VAL A 16 -2.67 9.03 28.87
CA VAL A 16 -3.04 8.97 27.44
C VAL A 16 -2.29 7.85 26.72
N ARG A 17 -0.99 7.71 26.99
CA ARG A 17 -0.21 6.58 26.45
C ARG A 17 -0.78 5.23 26.85
N ASP A 18 -1.10 5.08 28.15
CA ASP A 18 -1.64 3.82 28.68
C ASP A 18 -3.03 3.53 28.07
N GLU A 19 -3.90 4.54 27.95
CA GLU A 19 -5.22 4.43 27.34
C GLU A 19 -5.12 3.98 25.85
N ILE A 20 -4.30 4.64 25.05
CA ILE A 20 -4.11 4.29 23.64
C ILE A 20 -3.55 2.87 23.51
N ARG A 21 -2.51 2.53 24.29
CA ARG A 21 -1.94 1.19 24.32
C ARG A 21 -3.00 0.14 24.63
N ASP A 22 -3.80 0.34 25.67
CA ASP A 22 -4.79 -0.63 26.12
C ASP A 22 -5.90 -0.80 25.06
N LEU A 23 -6.34 0.27 24.40
CA LEU A 23 -7.29 0.21 23.29
C LEU A 23 -6.74 -0.55 22.08
N ILE A 24 -5.44 -0.39 21.76
CA ILE A 24 -4.79 -1.13 20.67
C ILE A 24 -4.71 -2.63 21.03
N LEU A 25 -4.28 -2.97 22.26
CA LEU A 25 -4.20 -4.37 22.71
C LEU A 25 -5.57 -5.04 22.85
N GLU A 26 -6.62 -4.27 23.17
CA GLU A 26 -7.99 -4.79 23.18
C GLU A 26 -8.46 -5.14 21.76
N TRP A 27 -8.00 -4.40 20.73
CA TRP A 27 -8.30 -4.71 19.34
C TRP A 27 -7.52 -5.93 18.84
N ASN A 28 -6.20 -6.01 19.13
CA ASN A 28 -5.37 -7.18 18.83
C ASN A 28 -4.21 -7.29 19.82
N SER A 29 -4.24 -8.36 20.66
CA SER A 29 -3.25 -8.61 21.70
C SER A 29 -1.87 -9.06 21.19
N GLU A 30 -1.73 -9.40 19.90
CA GLU A 30 -0.46 -9.86 19.30
C GLU A 30 0.41 -8.70 18.78
N ILE A 31 -0.08 -7.45 18.86
CA ILE A 31 0.69 -6.27 18.44
C ILE A 31 1.81 -5.97 19.43
N GLU A 32 3.02 -5.80 18.92
CA GLU A 32 4.14 -5.27 19.70
C GLU A 32 3.99 -3.75 19.84
N ILE A 33 3.79 -3.25 21.06
CA ILE A 33 3.63 -1.82 21.32
C ILE A 33 4.84 -1.29 22.09
N LYS A 34 5.43 -0.19 21.60
CA LYS A 34 6.41 0.60 22.36
C LYS A 34 5.83 1.96 22.69
N VAL A 35 6.05 2.41 23.93
CA VAL A 35 5.58 3.69 24.43
C VAL A 35 6.75 4.62 24.70
N PHE A 36 6.61 5.89 24.33
CA PHE A 36 7.62 6.94 24.47
C PHE A 36 7.00 8.16 25.11
N SER A 37 7.78 8.86 25.93
CA SER A 37 7.32 10.06 26.66
C SER A 37 7.76 11.36 25.98
N SER A 38 8.53 11.29 24.91
CA SER A 38 8.97 12.47 24.14
C SER A 38 9.31 12.09 22.71
N GLY A 39 9.32 13.08 21.82
CA GLY A 39 9.73 12.92 20.43
C GLY A 39 11.21 12.51 20.31
N GLU A 40 12.05 13.05 21.18
CA GLU A 40 13.49 12.75 21.21
C GLU A 40 13.73 11.27 21.55
N ASP A 41 13.04 10.73 22.59
CA ASP A 41 13.16 9.33 22.99
C ASP A 41 12.67 8.38 21.87
N LEU A 42 11.57 8.73 21.20
CA LEU A 42 11.09 7.99 20.03
C LEU A 42 12.13 7.95 18.91
N LEU A 43 12.76 9.09 18.58
CA LEU A 43 13.74 9.18 17.50
C LEU A 43 15.06 8.47 17.83
N GLU A 44 15.56 8.58 19.06
CA GLU A 44 16.78 7.89 19.51
C GLU A 44 16.61 6.36 19.50
N ASN A 45 15.41 5.88 19.80
CA ASN A 45 15.08 4.45 19.87
C ASN A 45 14.20 3.99 18.72
N TYR A 46 14.22 4.72 17.58
CA TYR A 46 13.36 4.43 16.45
C TYR A 46 13.63 3.04 15.87
N LEU A 47 12.55 2.28 15.76
CA LEU A 47 12.52 1.03 15.01
C LEU A 47 11.61 1.22 13.79
N SER A 48 11.60 0.26 12.87
CA SER A 48 10.58 0.24 11.82
C SER A 48 9.22 -0.13 12.45
N TYR A 49 8.28 0.83 12.42
CA TYR A 49 6.92 0.68 12.93
C TYR A 49 5.93 0.66 11.78
N ASP A 50 4.82 -0.07 11.92
CA ASP A 50 3.69 0.00 10.98
C ASP A 50 2.89 1.28 11.19
N ALA A 51 2.77 1.72 12.44
CA ALA A 51 2.14 2.98 12.80
C ALA A 51 2.80 3.65 14.01
N VAL A 52 2.66 4.98 14.07
CA VAL A 52 3.06 5.82 15.21
C VAL A 52 1.86 6.68 15.59
N PHE A 53 1.31 6.49 16.79
CA PHE A 53 0.37 7.40 17.42
C PHE A 53 1.18 8.47 18.15
N LEU A 54 1.03 9.72 17.76
CA LEU A 54 1.92 10.81 18.13
C LEU A 54 1.15 12.03 18.60
N ASP A 55 1.34 12.43 19.85
CA ASP A 55 0.80 13.71 20.31
C ASP A 55 1.54 14.87 19.65
N ILE A 56 0.81 15.94 19.38
CA ILE A 56 1.37 17.16 18.80
C ILE A 56 1.97 18.06 19.88
N ASP A 57 1.31 18.19 21.03
CA ASP A 57 1.67 19.15 22.07
C ASP A 57 2.46 18.47 23.19
N MET A 58 3.71 18.20 22.95
CA MET A 58 4.63 17.60 23.92
C MET A 58 5.70 18.59 24.36
N GLN A 59 6.18 18.44 25.59
CA GLN A 59 7.34 19.20 26.07
C GLN A 59 8.61 18.82 25.29
N GLY A 60 9.45 19.80 24.94
CA GLY A 60 10.63 19.60 24.11
C GLY A 60 10.32 19.61 22.64
N MET A 61 10.64 18.53 21.92
CA MET A 61 10.32 18.39 20.52
C MET A 61 8.82 18.08 20.36
N ASN A 62 8.08 18.98 19.73
CA ASN A 62 6.65 18.77 19.44
C ASN A 62 6.43 17.64 18.42
N GLY A 63 5.19 17.11 18.36
CA GLY A 63 4.88 15.98 17.48
C GLY A 63 5.01 16.30 15.99
N ILE A 64 4.82 17.55 15.57
CA ILE A 64 4.99 17.92 14.16
C ILE A 64 6.46 17.81 13.74
N ASP A 65 7.38 18.32 14.55
CA ASP A 65 8.81 18.25 14.25
C ASP A 65 9.35 16.82 14.41
N THR A 66 8.81 16.05 15.37
CA THR A 66 9.05 14.61 15.50
C THR A 66 8.60 13.87 14.23
N GLY A 67 7.39 14.14 13.75
CA GLY A 67 6.87 13.53 12.52
C GLY A 67 7.69 13.88 11.27
N LYS A 68 8.16 15.13 11.14
CA LYS A 68 9.10 15.52 10.07
C LYS A 68 10.40 14.73 10.13
N SER A 69 10.95 14.58 11.34
CA SER A 69 12.19 13.80 11.54
C SER A 69 11.98 12.33 11.22
N ILE A 70 10.85 11.74 11.60
CA ILE A 70 10.48 10.39 11.20
C ILE A 70 10.44 10.26 9.67
N ARG A 71 9.84 11.20 8.93
CA ARG A 71 9.75 11.16 7.46
C ARG A 71 11.09 11.22 6.75
N LEU A 72 12.16 11.69 7.41
CA LEU A 72 13.51 11.65 6.86
C LEU A 72 14.12 10.24 6.89
N ILE A 73 13.71 9.40 7.83
CA ILE A 73 14.24 8.05 8.04
C ILE A 73 13.27 6.95 7.62
N ASP A 74 11.95 7.21 7.71
CA ASP A 74 10.89 6.28 7.35
C ASP A 74 9.73 7.02 6.67
N ARG A 75 9.56 6.76 5.37
CA ARG A 75 8.51 7.40 4.56
C ARG A 75 7.19 6.64 4.59
N ASP A 76 7.22 5.37 4.98
CA ASP A 76 6.09 4.44 4.82
C ASP A 76 5.25 4.29 6.10
N VAL A 77 5.85 4.54 7.28
CA VAL A 77 5.15 4.45 8.56
C VAL A 77 3.89 5.32 8.59
N LYS A 78 2.79 4.80 9.14
CA LYS A 78 1.53 5.52 9.26
C LYS A 78 1.56 6.40 10.51
N ILE A 79 1.68 7.73 10.34
CA ILE A 79 1.66 8.69 11.46
C ILE A 79 0.21 9.09 11.73
N VAL A 80 -0.27 8.76 12.91
CA VAL A 80 -1.59 9.15 13.44
C VAL A 80 -1.36 10.18 14.53
N TYR A 81 -1.76 11.42 14.27
CA TYR A 81 -1.69 12.45 15.31
C TYR A 81 -2.85 12.33 16.29
N VAL A 82 -2.54 12.40 17.58
CA VAL A 82 -3.53 12.42 18.67
C VAL A 82 -3.35 13.72 19.42
N THR A 83 -4.33 14.65 19.39
CA THR A 83 -4.14 15.99 19.94
C THR A 83 -5.43 16.56 20.54
N ALA A 84 -5.29 17.45 21.51
CA ALA A 84 -6.40 18.20 22.07
C ALA A 84 -6.89 19.36 21.17
N TYR A 85 -6.12 19.75 20.16
CA TYR A 85 -6.34 20.97 19.37
C TYR A 85 -6.85 20.69 17.97
N ARG A 86 -7.95 21.34 17.58
CA ARG A 86 -8.53 21.24 16.22
C ARG A 86 -7.76 22.02 15.16
N ASP A 87 -7.02 23.05 15.54
CA ASP A 87 -6.45 24.02 14.61
C ASP A 87 -5.06 23.62 14.06
N TYR A 88 -4.43 22.57 14.58
CA TYR A 88 -3.12 22.11 14.11
C TYR A 88 -3.15 21.36 12.78
N VAL A 89 -4.33 21.02 12.25
CA VAL A 89 -4.50 20.36 10.93
C VAL A 89 -3.81 21.17 9.80
N ALA A 90 -3.77 22.50 9.91
CA ALA A 90 -3.13 23.35 8.89
C ALA A 90 -1.60 23.36 8.93
N GLY A 91 -0.95 23.07 10.08
CA GLY A 91 0.51 23.07 10.23
C GLY A 91 1.18 21.75 9.80
N ALA A 92 0.40 20.69 9.65
CA ALA A 92 0.91 19.31 9.41
C ALA A 92 0.94 18.92 7.93
N PHE A 93 0.68 19.83 6.99
CA PHE A 93 0.72 19.57 5.53
C PHE A 93 2.05 19.02 5.02
N GLY A 94 3.17 19.19 5.76
CA GLY A 94 4.50 18.70 5.36
C GLY A 94 4.84 17.28 5.82
N VAL A 95 4.02 16.64 6.66
CA VAL A 95 4.35 15.34 7.30
C VAL A 95 3.64 14.17 6.65
N HIS A 96 2.66 14.41 5.77
CA HIS A 96 1.78 13.37 5.22
C HIS A 96 1.23 12.46 6.33
N ALA A 97 0.52 13.08 7.31
CA ALA A 97 -0.16 12.32 8.35
C ALA A 97 -1.20 11.37 7.74
N PHE A 98 -1.28 10.16 8.29
CA PHE A 98 -2.28 9.18 7.90
C PHE A 98 -3.66 9.59 8.41
N GLN A 99 -3.74 10.00 9.69
CA GLN A 99 -4.99 10.39 10.35
C GLN A 99 -4.74 11.38 11.48
N TYR A 100 -5.81 12.08 11.90
CA TYR A 100 -5.87 12.93 13.09
C TYR A 100 -6.98 12.46 13.99
N LEU A 101 -6.67 12.28 15.28
CA LEU A 101 -7.62 11.97 16.34
C LEU A 101 -7.63 13.09 17.36
N LEU A 102 -8.80 13.43 17.88
CA LEU A 102 -8.95 14.41 18.94
C LEU A 102 -9.03 13.71 20.31
N LYS A 103 -8.26 14.20 21.27
CA LYS A 103 -8.39 13.79 22.67
C LYS A 103 -9.72 14.29 23.27
N PRO A 104 -10.43 13.49 24.08
CA PRO A 104 -10.13 12.11 24.43
C PRO A 104 -10.45 11.14 23.30
N VAL A 105 -9.57 10.21 23.04
CA VAL A 105 -9.77 9.15 22.04
C VAL A 105 -10.74 8.10 22.57
N ASN A 106 -11.52 7.51 21.70
CA ASN A 106 -12.41 6.41 22.07
C ASN A 106 -12.10 5.12 21.29
N LYS A 107 -12.60 4.00 21.81
CA LYS A 107 -12.40 2.68 21.22
C LYS A 107 -12.74 2.63 19.73
N LYS A 108 -13.88 3.24 19.34
CA LYS A 108 -14.35 3.20 17.95
C LYS A 108 -13.40 3.91 17.01
N GLU A 109 -12.86 5.07 17.41
CA GLU A 109 -11.91 5.83 16.61
C GLU A 109 -10.59 5.06 16.44
N ILE A 110 -10.03 4.52 17.53
CA ILE A 110 -8.82 3.69 17.48
C ILE A 110 -9.06 2.45 16.60
N THR A 111 -10.18 1.73 16.79
CA THR A 111 -10.51 0.56 15.96
C THR A 111 -10.58 0.92 14.49
N ASN A 112 -11.29 1.99 14.10
CA ASN A 112 -11.42 2.41 12.71
C ASN A 112 -10.04 2.74 12.09
N VAL A 113 -9.19 3.45 12.83
CA VAL A 113 -7.83 3.80 12.38
C VAL A 113 -6.98 2.56 12.20
N LEU A 114 -7.01 1.63 13.17
CA LEU A 114 -6.29 0.37 13.07
C LEU A 114 -6.77 -0.47 11.88
N GLU A 115 -8.08 -0.64 11.72
CA GLU A 115 -8.64 -1.34 10.55
C GLU A 115 -8.21 -0.71 9.24
N GLU A 116 -8.12 0.61 9.16
CA GLU A 116 -7.65 1.31 7.98
C GLU A 116 -6.15 1.09 7.78
N ILE A 117 -5.30 1.26 8.81
CA ILE A 117 -3.87 0.98 8.76
C ILE A 117 -3.63 -0.46 8.30
N PHE A 118 -4.30 -1.44 8.92
CA PHE A 118 -4.10 -2.85 8.60
C PHE A 118 -4.68 -3.24 7.24
N ARG A 119 -5.75 -2.59 6.80
CA ARG A 119 -6.22 -2.73 5.42
C ARG A 119 -5.17 -2.25 4.43
N TYR A 120 -4.52 -1.13 4.71
CA TYR A 120 -3.38 -0.64 3.91
C TYR A 120 -2.13 -1.51 4.07
N THR A 121 -1.86 -2.05 5.25
CA THR A 121 -0.70 -2.94 5.51
C THR A 121 -0.94 -4.35 4.95
N GLN A 122 -2.16 -4.87 5.03
CA GLN A 122 -2.55 -6.13 4.38
C GLN A 122 -2.75 -5.97 2.86
N SER A 123 -3.05 -4.76 2.39
CA SER A 123 -2.97 -4.37 0.98
C SER A 123 -1.57 -3.86 0.61
N SER A 124 -0.60 -3.84 1.50
CA SER A 124 0.80 -3.57 1.15
C SER A 124 1.46 -4.82 0.56
N ASP A 125 0.93 -5.29 -0.57
CA ASP A 125 1.78 -5.26 -1.76
C ASP A 125 2.42 -3.86 -1.75
N LYS A 126 3.69 -3.73 -1.35
CA LYS A 126 4.50 -2.52 -1.48
C LYS A 126 4.14 -1.95 -2.84
N ILE A 127 3.68 -0.69 -2.91
CA ILE A 127 3.39 -0.09 -4.22
C ILE A 127 4.68 -0.23 -5.01
N VAL A 128 4.77 -1.26 -5.80
CA VAL A 128 5.94 -1.54 -6.62
C VAL A 128 5.85 -0.56 -7.78
N ILE A 129 6.73 0.42 -7.78
CA ILE A 129 6.88 1.37 -8.87
C ILE A 129 7.97 0.86 -9.78
N LEU A 130 7.65 0.70 -11.06
CA LEU A 130 8.62 0.31 -12.10
C LEU A 130 8.80 1.43 -13.09
N ASP A 131 10.02 1.55 -13.60
CA ASP A 131 10.37 2.48 -14.68
C ASP A 131 10.15 1.83 -16.05
N PHE A 132 9.69 2.67 -17.00
CA PHE A 132 9.53 2.28 -18.40
C PHE A 132 10.13 3.36 -19.30
N HIS A 133 10.96 2.94 -20.26
CA HIS A 133 11.59 3.83 -21.24
C HIS A 133 10.67 4.03 -22.44
N THR A 134 10.04 5.20 -22.52
CA THR A 134 9.16 5.59 -23.63
C THR A 134 9.87 6.52 -24.61
N ALA A 135 9.23 6.84 -25.73
CA ALA A 135 9.75 7.84 -26.66
C ALA A 135 9.79 9.26 -26.07
N GLU A 136 8.99 9.51 -25.02
CA GLU A 136 8.85 10.81 -24.34
C GLU A 136 9.75 10.92 -23.10
N GLY A 137 10.46 9.85 -22.73
CA GLY A 137 11.34 9.79 -21.57
C GLY A 137 11.09 8.58 -20.69
N ILE A 138 11.60 8.64 -19.47
CA ILE A 138 11.40 7.59 -18.46
C ILE A 138 10.14 7.93 -17.66
N ILE A 139 9.20 6.99 -17.60
CA ILE A 139 8.01 7.09 -16.76
C ILE A 139 8.11 6.09 -15.62
N CYS A 140 7.59 6.43 -14.44
CA CYS A 140 7.51 5.57 -13.27
C CYS A 140 6.04 5.28 -12.98
N LEU A 141 5.63 4.01 -13.05
CA LEU A 141 4.26 3.59 -12.87
C LEU A 141 4.13 2.61 -11.71
N PRO A 142 3.13 2.80 -10.83
CA PRO A 142 2.72 1.75 -9.91
C PRO A 142 2.26 0.52 -10.69
N VAL A 143 2.77 -0.66 -10.34
CA VAL A 143 2.41 -1.91 -11.02
C VAL A 143 0.90 -2.14 -11.00
N GLU A 144 0.24 -1.80 -9.90
CA GLU A 144 -1.20 -1.94 -9.75
C GLU A 144 -2.02 -1.02 -10.65
N SER A 145 -1.45 0.11 -11.11
CA SER A 145 -2.15 1.00 -12.05
C SER A 145 -2.15 0.47 -13.48
N ILE A 146 -1.32 -0.53 -13.79
CA ILE A 146 -1.17 -1.06 -15.14
C ILE A 146 -2.17 -2.20 -15.35
N TYR A 147 -3.07 -2.06 -16.31
CA TYR A 147 -4.03 -3.08 -16.72
C TYR A 147 -3.39 -4.15 -17.60
N PHE A 148 -2.71 -3.72 -18.64
CA PHE A 148 -2.03 -4.64 -19.57
C PHE A 148 -1.00 -3.93 -20.42
N PHE A 149 -0.16 -4.74 -21.03
CA PHE A 149 0.72 -4.36 -22.14
C PHE A 149 0.21 -5.02 -23.41
N GLU A 150 0.15 -4.27 -24.51
CA GLU A 150 -0.27 -4.75 -25.81
C GLU A 150 0.80 -4.47 -26.85
N TYR A 151 1.18 -5.49 -27.63
CA TYR A 151 2.01 -5.30 -28.80
C TYR A 151 1.17 -4.89 -30.00
N GLU A 152 1.31 -3.64 -30.39
CA GLU A 152 0.57 -3.02 -31.47
C GLU A 152 1.49 -2.12 -32.29
N ASN A 153 1.38 -2.13 -33.63
CA ASN A 153 2.12 -1.22 -34.52
C ASN A 153 3.64 -1.17 -34.26
N ARG A 154 4.26 -2.33 -33.95
CA ARG A 154 5.70 -2.44 -33.60
C ARG A 154 6.11 -1.74 -32.31
N LYS A 155 5.18 -1.39 -31.46
CA LYS A 155 5.37 -0.80 -30.15
C LYS A 155 4.63 -1.59 -29.10
N ILE A 156 4.98 -1.36 -27.84
CA ILE A 156 4.19 -1.81 -26.70
C ILE A 156 3.37 -0.63 -26.20
N ARG A 157 2.07 -0.79 -26.19
CA ARG A 157 1.12 0.08 -25.51
C ARG A 157 1.02 -0.37 -24.06
N ILE A 158 1.23 0.53 -23.10
CA ILE A 158 1.02 0.35 -21.67
C ILE A 158 -0.30 1.02 -21.35
N VAL A 159 -1.28 0.27 -20.88
CA VAL A 159 -2.60 0.80 -20.51
C VAL A 159 -2.71 0.85 -19.01
N THR A 160 -2.94 2.05 -18.48
CA THR A 160 -3.11 2.30 -17.04
C THR A 160 -4.53 2.79 -16.72
N ASP A 161 -4.80 3.02 -15.44
CA ASP A 161 -6.05 3.59 -14.94
C ASP A 161 -6.28 5.06 -15.35
N LYS A 162 -5.21 5.76 -15.77
CA LYS A 162 -5.25 7.19 -16.10
C LYS A 162 -4.93 7.48 -17.55
N GLU A 163 -3.83 6.90 -18.05
CA GLU A 163 -3.23 7.26 -19.32
C GLU A 163 -2.67 6.03 -20.04
N GLU A 164 -2.35 6.21 -21.31
CA GLU A 164 -1.67 5.22 -22.14
C GLU A 164 -0.27 5.72 -22.53
N TYR A 165 0.70 4.81 -22.51
CA TYR A 165 2.08 5.12 -22.88
C TYR A 165 2.58 4.15 -23.94
N TYR A 166 3.63 4.54 -24.68
CA TYR A 166 4.19 3.73 -25.76
C TYR A 166 5.69 3.57 -25.59
N MET A 167 6.15 2.33 -25.68
CA MET A 167 7.59 2.00 -25.66
C MET A 167 7.98 1.05 -26.78
N VAL A 168 9.26 0.99 -27.11
CA VAL A 168 9.81 0.06 -28.12
C VAL A 168 10.50 -1.08 -27.40
N GLU A 169 9.82 -2.21 -27.31
CA GLU A 169 10.36 -3.43 -26.69
C GLU A 169 9.67 -4.67 -27.27
N ARG A 170 10.19 -5.88 -26.97
CA ARG A 170 9.53 -7.14 -27.29
C ARG A 170 8.56 -7.51 -26.19
N ILE A 171 7.32 -7.86 -26.54
CA ILE A 171 6.28 -8.24 -25.57
C ILE A 171 6.71 -9.40 -24.66
N GLY A 172 7.50 -10.35 -25.17
CA GLY A 172 8.03 -11.46 -24.38
C GLY A 172 8.98 -11.02 -23.25
N ASN A 173 9.80 -9.98 -23.49
CA ASN A 173 10.67 -9.42 -22.45
C ASN A 173 9.84 -8.72 -21.36
N VAL A 174 8.87 -7.92 -21.80
CA VAL A 174 7.92 -7.26 -20.88
C VAL A 174 7.18 -8.30 -20.04
N ALA A 175 6.62 -9.32 -20.66
CA ALA A 175 5.91 -10.40 -19.97
C ALA A 175 6.78 -11.09 -18.92
N LYS A 176 8.02 -11.44 -19.28
CA LYS A 176 8.97 -12.06 -18.35
C LYS A 176 9.30 -11.14 -17.16
N ARG A 177 9.51 -9.84 -17.41
CA ARG A 177 9.76 -8.85 -16.35
C ARG A 177 8.57 -8.70 -15.41
N MET A 178 7.36 -8.75 -15.96
CA MET A 178 6.13 -8.52 -15.22
C MET A 178 5.53 -9.77 -14.57
N GLU A 179 6.06 -10.96 -14.85
CA GLU A 179 5.55 -12.24 -14.33
C GLU A 179 5.49 -12.27 -12.78
N ASN A 180 6.56 -11.80 -12.13
CA ASN A 180 6.65 -11.74 -10.67
C ASN A 180 5.66 -10.73 -10.03
N PHE A 181 5.03 -9.89 -10.83
CA PHE A 181 4.08 -8.87 -10.40
C PHE A 181 2.63 -9.22 -10.73
N GLY A 182 2.36 -10.48 -11.04
CA GLY A 182 1.00 -10.96 -11.29
C GLY A 182 0.49 -10.73 -12.70
N PHE A 183 1.39 -10.55 -13.67
CA PHE A 183 1.01 -10.50 -15.08
C PHE A 183 1.16 -11.87 -15.74
N SER A 184 0.27 -12.17 -16.67
CA SER A 184 0.32 -13.39 -17.49
C SER A 184 -0.06 -13.09 -18.94
N MET A 185 0.39 -13.94 -19.88
CA MET A 185 0.17 -13.77 -21.31
C MET A 185 -0.99 -14.64 -21.83
N PRO A 186 -2.23 -14.14 -21.87
CA PRO A 186 -3.38 -14.87 -22.45
C PRO A 186 -3.30 -14.98 -23.97
N HIS A 187 -2.64 -14.03 -24.62
CA HIS A 187 -2.46 -13.95 -26.08
C HIS A 187 -1.01 -13.56 -26.41
N GLN A 188 -0.55 -13.88 -27.64
CA GLN A 188 0.82 -13.56 -28.08
C GLN A 188 1.15 -12.06 -28.06
N SER A 189 0.14 -11.21 -28.12
CA SER A 189 0.30 -9.75 -28.15
C SER A 189 -0.09 -9.06 -26.83
N PHE A 190 -0.50 -9.79 -25.79
CA PHE A 190 -0.98 -9.21 -24.53
C PHE A 190 -0.28 -9.81 -23.32
N SER A 191 0.15 -8.95 -22.40
CA SER A 191 0.54 -9.31 -21.03
C SER A 191 -0.41 -8.59 -20.07
N VAL A 192 -1.24 -9.33 -19.36
CA VAL A 192 -2.39 -8.81 -18.60
C VAL A 192 -2.13 -8.94 -17.10
N ASN A 193 -2.42 -7.89 -16.36
CA ASN A 193 -2.41 -7.90 -14.91
C ASN A 193 -3.62 -8.69 -14.39
N MET A 194 -3.36 -9.82 -13.74
CA MET A 194 -4.41 -10.68 -13.20
C MET A 194 -5.22 -10.02 -12.07
N LEU A 195 -4.67 -8.96 -11.47
CA LEU A 195 -5.37 -8.15 -10.46
C LEU A 195 -6.67 -7.54 -10.99
N HIS A 196 -6.65 -7.09 -12.25
CA HIS A 196 -7.76 -6.40 -12.90
C HIS A 196 -8.74 -7.32 -13.62
N VAL A 197 -8.53 -8.64 -13.56
CA VAL A 197 -9.43 -9.59 -14.21
C VAL A 197 -10.72 -9.71 -13.43
N LYS A 198 -11.81 -9.22 -14.01
CA LYS A 198 -13.17 -9.31 -13.46
C LYS A 198 -13.85 -10.63 -13.82
N ASN A 199 -13.71 -11.08 -15.06
CA ASN A 199 -14.38 -12.27 -15.55
C ASN A 199 -13.67 -12.87 -16.78
N VAL A 200 -13.85 -14.18 -17.01
CA VAL A 200 -13.35 -14.88 -18.20
C VAL A 200 -14.48 -15.69 -18.82
N LYS A 201 -14.93 -15.30 -20.02
CA LYS A 201 -16.02 -15.97 -20.73
C LYS A 201 -15.57 -16.35 -22.15
N GLY A 202 -15.58 -17.64 -22.46
CA GLY A 202 -15.13 -18.13 -23.76
C GLY A 202 -13.65 -17.78 -24.00
N GLN A 203 -13.39 -17.08 -25.10
CA GLN A 203 -12.06 -16.61 -25.49
C GLN A 203 -11.82 -15.13 -25.16
N HIS A 204 -12.51 -14.60 -24.16
CA HIS A 204 -12.47 -13.20 -23.77
C HIS A 204 -12.22 -13.07 -22.27
N ILE A 205 -11.34 -12.16 -21.91
CA ILE A 205 -11.05 -11.72 -20.55
C ILE A 205 -11.64 -10.33 -20.40
N TYR A 206 -12.49 -10.13 -19.42
CA TYR A 206 -13.10 -8.84 -19.10
C TYR A 206 -12.40 -8.25 -17.88
N LEU A 207 -11.90 -7.04 -18.02
CA LEU A 207 -11.24 -6.30 -16.96
C LEU A 207 -12.26 -5.47 -16.16
N ASP A 208 -11.89 -5.01 -14.99
CA ASP A 208 -12.74 -4.22 -14.10
C ASP A 208 -13.02 -2.81 -14.64
N ASN A 209 -12.14 -2.27 -15.51
CA ASN A 209 -12.36 -1.01 -16.25
C ASN A 209 -13.27 -1.16 -17.46
N GLY A 210 -13.81 -2.37 -17.73
CA GLY A 210 -14.70 -2.67 -18.85
C GLY A 210 -13.99 -3.04 -20.16
N MET A 211 -12.67 -3.01 -20.22
CA MET A 211 -11.92 -3.46 -21.40
C MET A 211 -11.96 -4.97 -21.57
N GLU A 212 -11.84 -5.42 -22.82
CA GLU A 212 -11.88 -6.83 -23.21
C GLU A 212 -10.56 -7.23 -23.86
N ILE A 213 -9.96 -8.33 -23.41
CA ILE A 213 -8.68 -8.87 -23.89
C ILE A 213 -8.92 -10.24 -24.51
N PRO A 214 -8.34 -10.53 -25.68
CA PRO A 214 -8.45 -11.84 -26.30
C PRO A 214 -7.68 -12.92 -25.54
N LEU A 215 -8.30 -14.09 -25.37
CA LEU A 215 -7.70 -15.28 -24.78
C LEU A 215 -7.51 -16.35 -25.88
N SER A 216 -6.25 -16.65 -26.20
CA SER A 216 -5.92 -17.65 -27.20
C SER A 216 -6.52 -19.03 -26.84
N GLN A 217 -7.19 -19.67 -27.79
CA GLN A 217 -7.79 -20.99 -27.59
C GLN A 217 -6.77 -22.03 -27.08
N LYS A 218 -5.54 -22.01 -27.59
CA LYS A 218 -4.47 -22.90 -27.15
C LYS A 218 -4.02 -22.66 -25.72
N LYS A 219 -4.13 -21.43 -25.21
CA LYS A 219 -3.73 -21.05 -23.87
C LYS A 219 -4.87 -21.10 -22.84
N GLN A 220 -6.11 -21.20 -23.27
CA GLN A 220 -7.29 -21.06 -22.43
C GLN A 220 -7.26 -21.90 -21.15
N LYS A 221 -6.90 -23.18 -21.27
CA LYS A 221 -6.86 -24.10 -20.13
C LYS A 221 -5.75 -23.72 -19.14
N ILE A 222 -4.53 -23.52 -19.66
CA ILE A 222 -3.35 -23.20 -18.85
C ILE A 222 -3.55 -21.84 -18.18
N TRP A 223 -3.96 -20.82 -18.93
CA TRP A 223 -4.14 -19.47 -18.41
C TRP A 223 -5.20 -19.38 -17.32
N LYS A 224 -6.31 -20.13 -17.43
CA LYS A 224 -7.33 -20.22 -16.37
C LYS A 224 -6.78 -20.89 -15.11
N GLN A 225 -5.91 -21.88 -15.24
CA GLN A 225 -5.24 -22.50 -14.10
C GLN A 225 -4.27 -21.53 -13.41
N GLU A 226 -3.48 -20.77 -14.19
CA GLU A 226 -2.60 -19.71 -13.67
C GLU A 226 -3.39 -18.67 -12.89
N LEU A 227 -4.49 -18.15 -13.45
CA LEU A 227 -5.36 -17.19 -12.78
C LEU A 227 -5.93 -17.75 -11.48
N THR A 228 -6.42 -19.00 -11.48
CA THR A 228 -6.96 -19.64 -10.27
C THR A 228 -5.89 -19.81 -9.20
N ALA A 229 -4.69 -20.28 -9.58
CA ALA A 229 -3.56 -20.44 -8.66
C ALA A 229 -3.12 -19.10 -8.07
N TRP A 230 -3.05 -18.05 -8.90
CA TRP A 230 -2.71 -16.70 -8.45
C TRP A 230 -3.75 -16.13 -7.48
N LEU A 231 -5.05 -16.30 -7.77
CA LEU A 231 -6.14 -15.88 -6.88
C LEU A 231 -6.11 -16.64 -5.55
N SER A 232 -5.89 -17.96 -5.56
CA SER A 232 -5.79 -18.77 -4.35
C SER A 232 -4.61 -18.32 -3.47
N ALA A 233 -3.42 -18.14 -4.06
CA ALA A 233 -2.25 -17.65 -3.33
C ALA A 233 -2.46 -16.24 -2.73
N ARG A 234 -3.26 -15.41 -3.39
CA ARG A 234 -3.60 -14.08 -2.88
C ARG A 234 -4.64 -14.13 -1.74
N LEU A 235 -5.58 -15.07 -1.80
CA LEU A 235 -6.57 -15.28 -0.73
C LEU A 235 -5.90 -15.88 0.51
N GLU A 236 -4.97 -16.82 0.35
CA GLU A 236 -4.19 -17.40 1.45
C GLU A 236 -3.33 -16.35 2.16
N ARG A 237 -2.76 -15.39 1.42
CA ARG A 237 -2.03 -14.24 1.99
C ARG A 237 -2.95 -13.23 2.70
N ARG A 238 -4.26 -13.23 2.42
CA ARG A 238 -5.25 -12.34 3.03
C ARG A 238 -6.02 -12.99 4.18
N GLY A 239 -5.92 -14.29 4.36
CA GLY A 239 -6.67 -15.07 5.35
C GLY A 239 -5.82 -15.73 6.43
N GLY A 240 -4.52 -15.42 6.50
CA GLY A 240 -3.58 -15.95 7.49
C GLY A 240 -3.17 -14.91 8.53
#